data_f04a7182a5fe2235600b7872879e0cda
#
_entry.id   f04a7182a5fe2235600b7872879e0cda
#
_cell.length_a   1.000
_cell.length_b   1.000
_cell.length_c   1.000
_cell.angle_alpha   90.00
_cell.angle_beta   90.00
_cell.angle_gamma   90.00
#
_symmetry.space_group_name_H-M   'P 1'
#
loop_
_entity.id
_entity.type
_entity.pdbx_description
1 polymer ?
#
loop_
_entity_poly.entity_id
_entity_poly.type
_entity_poly.pdbx_seq_one_letter_code
_entity_poly.pdbx_strand_id
1 'polypeptide(L)'
;MGIGLIMRLLDFSYADPCRNLALDEVLLEMVASGAAPDTLRFWESPAVFVVIGSSQRVQLEAHESNCLRDGVPILRRCSAGGAVLQGPGSLNFALALSYEHFPETASLHASYDFILGRVTAALCDLGMQVERQGISDLAIGGMKCSGNAQRRKRNACLHHGTLLYGVEPGLMGRYLTEPEDRPDYLGVRGHDEFVQAVAVAPARLREAIRRAFCPAALPETVSSAEEADVERLALDKYNSRDWNYRR
;
A
#
# COMPACT_ATOMS: atom_id res chain seq x y z
N MET A 1 -9.30 -4.40 32.93
CA MET A 1 -8.76 -5.50 32.11
C MET A 1 -9.08 -5.12 30.67
N GLY A 2 -8.08 -4.61 29.94
CA GLY A 2 -8.27 -4.31 28.52
C GLY A 2 -8.47 -5.62 27.78
N ILE A 3 -9.59 -5.77 27.09
CA ILE A 3 -9.78 -6.79 26.07
C ILE A 3 -8.67 -6.49 25.06
N GLY A 4 -7.63 -7.33 25.02
CA GLY A 4 -6.55 -7.16 24.04
C GLY A 4 -7.19 -7.11 22.67
N LEU A 5 -7.03 -6.00 21.97
CA LEU A 5 -7.54 -5.82 20.61
C LEU A 5 -6.99 -6.97 19.75
N ILE A 6 -7.85 -7.88 19.35
CA ILE A 6 -7.45 -9.02 18.50
C ILE A 6 -7.46 -8.48 17.07
N MET A 7 -6.28 -8.10 16.60
CA MET A 7 -6.07 -7.75 15.21
C MET A 7 -5.67 -9.00 14.42
N ARG A 8 -6.30 -9.23 13.28
CA ARG A 8 -6.02 -10.34 12.38
C ARG A 8 -4.76 -10.06 11.55
N LEU A 9 -3.99 -11.10 11.27
CA LEU A 9 -2.84 -11.05 10.37
C LEU A 9 -3.11 -11.90 9.12
N LEU A 10 -2.98 -11.31 7.95
CA LEU A 10 -2.94 -12.00 6.66
C LEU A 10 -1.57 -11.80 6.01
N ASP A 11 -0.80 -12.85 5.83
CA ASP A 11 0.42 -12.83 4.98
C ASP A 11 0.12 -13.65 3.72
N PHE A 12 -0.56 -12.99 2.78
CA PHE A 12 -1.13 -13.66 1.61
C PHE A 12 -1.11 -12.77 0.38
N SER A 13 -0.63 -13.34 -0.74
CA SER A 13 -0.50 -12.68 -2.04
C SER A 13 -1.20 -13.50 -3.13
N TYR A 14 -1.96 -12.84 -3.99
CA TYR A 14 -2.37 -13.42 -5.26
C TYR A 14 -1.30 -13.22 -6.33
N ALA A 15 -1.20 -14.14 -7.28
CA ALA A 15 -0.38 -13.94 -8.47
C ALA A 15 -0.97 -12.84 -9.38
N ASP A 16 -2.30 -12.70 -9.40
CA ASP A 16 -3.03 -11.66 -10.14
C ASP A 16 -3.02 -10.33 -9.36
N PRO A 17 -2.44 -9.24 -9.94
CA PRO A 17 -2.44 -7.92 -9.32
C PRO A 17 -3.84 -7.36 -9.02
N CYS A 18 -4.83 -7.63 -9.87
CA CYS A 18 -6.20 -7.16 -9.67
C CYS A 18 -6.82 -7.71 -8.39
N ARG A 19 -6.57 -8.99 -8.10
CA ARG A 19 -7.06 -9.65 -6.88
C ARG A 19 -6.36 -9.12 -5.62
N ASN A 20 -5.08 -8.72 -5.70
CA ASN A 20 -4.40 -8.07 -4.57
C ASN A 20 -5.03 -6.73 -4.22
N LEU A 21 -5.32 -5.89 -5.23
CA LEU A 21 -6.00 -4.60 -5.00
C LEU A 21 -7.45 -4.80 -4.53
N ALA A 22 -8.13 -5.81 -5.05
CA ALA A 22 -9.49 -6.17 -4.64
C ALA A 22 -9.54 -6.60 -3.17
N LEU A 23 -8.60 -7.45 -2.72
CA LEU A 23 -8.59 -7.92 -1.33
C LEU A 23 -8.38 -6.75 -0.34
N ASP A 24 -7.51 -5.80 -0.64
CA ASP A 24 -7.35 -4.62 0.22
C ASP A 24 -8.66 -3.84 0.39
N GLU A 25 -9.45 -3.70 -0.69
CA GLU A 25 -10.77 -3.03 -0.61
C GLU A 25 -11.81 -3.91 0.10
N VAL A 26 -11.83 -5.21 -0.15
CA VAL A 26 -12.73 -6.16 0.54
C VAL A 26 -12.49 -6.14 2.05
N LEU A 27 -11.24 -6.12 2.49
CA LEU A 27 -10.91 -6.02 3.91
C LEU A 27 -11.46 -4.73 4.54
N LEU A 28 -11.35 -3.60 3.84
CA LEU A 28 -11.96 -2.34 4.30
C LEU A 28 -13.50 -2.47 4.43
N GLU A 29 -14.16 -3.05 3.42
CA GLU A 29 -15.63 -3.20 3.44
C GLU A 29 -16.08 -4.11 4.59
N MET A 30 -15.37 -5.22 4.80
CA MET A 30 -15.71 -6.17 5.86
C MET A 30 -15.47 -5.61 7.26
N VAL A 31 -14.37 -4.88 7.48
CA VAL A 31 -14.12 -4.18 8.75
C VAL A 31 -15.17 -3.08 8.96
N ALA A 32 -15.49 -2.31 7.92
CA ALA A 32 -16.49 -1.24 8.01
C ALA A 32 -17.90 -1.76 8.30
N SER A 33 -18.24 -2.97 7.86
CA SER A 33 -19.54 -3.62 8.16
C SER A 33 -19.55 -4.40 9.48
N GLY A 34 -18.40 -4.54 10.15
CA GLY A 34 -18.26 -5.37 11.35
C GLY A 34 -18.24 -6.89 11.03
N ALA A 35 -18.11 -7.27 9.76
CA ALA A 35 -18.09 -8.67 9.33
C ALA A 35 -16.71 -9.33 9.50
N ALA A 36 -15.64 -8.54 9.66
CA ALA A 36 -14.29 -9.02 9.95
C ALA A 36 -13.62 -8.15 11.03
N PRO A 37 -12.66 -8.69 11.79
CA PRO A 37 -11.86 -7.90 12.72
C PRO A 37 -10.90 -6.97 11.97
N ASP A 38 -10.38 -5.97 12.70
CA ASP A 38 -9.27 -5.15 12.21
C ASP A 38 -8.14 -6.04 11.70
N THR A 39 -7.59 -5.70 10.54
CA THR A 39 -6.69 -6.62 9.81
C THR A 39 -5.43 -5.90 9.36
N LEU A 40 -4.27 -6.51 9.65
CA LEU A 40 -3.00 -6.24 8.98
C LEU A 40 -2.79 -7.28 7.89
N ARG A 41 -2.51 -6.84 6.69
CA ARG A 41 -2.18 -7.71 5.55
C ARG A 41 -0.80 -7.36 5.00
N PHE A 42 -0.01 -8.39 4.63
CA PHE A 42 1.17 -8.26 3.78
C PHE A 42 0.95 -8.95 2.46
N TRP A 43 1.48 -8.36 1.39
CA TRP A 43 1.48 -8.97 0.07
C TRP A 43 2.58 -8.44 -0.83
N GLU A 44 2.96 -9.23 -1.81
CA GLU A 44 3.89 -8.89 -2.88
C GLU A 44 3.33 -9.38 -4.21
N SER A 45 3.69 -8.71 -5.30
CA SER A 45 3.34 -9.18 -6.65
C SER A 45 4.55 -9.81 -7.32
N PRO A 46 4.41 -10.99 -7.95
CA PRO A 46 5.47 -11.57 -8.76
C PRO A 46 5.64 -10.85 -10.11
N ALA A 47 4.64 -10.08 -10.55
CA ALA A 47 4.65 -9.35 -11.80
C ALA A 47 4.74 -7.84 -11.58
N VAL A 48 5.41 -7.16 -12.50
CA VAL A 48 5.47 -5.69 -12.54
C VAL A 48 4.15 -5.14 -13.06
N PHE A 49 3.61 -4.12 -12.41
CA PHE A 49 2.44 -3.37 -12.85
C PHE A 49 2.43 -1.95 -12.28
N VAL A 50 1.77 -1.04 -12.98
CA VAL A 50 1.57 0.35 -12.52
C VAL A 50 0.26 0.43 -11.73
N VAL A 51 0.30 1.12 -10.58
CA VAL A 51 -0.90 1.44 -9.79
C VAL A 51 -1.06 2.94 -9.71
N ILE A 52 -2.17 3.46 -10.24
CA ILE A 52 -2.55 4.86 -10.12
C ILE A 52 -3.59 5.07 -9.02
N GLY A 53 -3.61 6.26 -8.45
CA GLY A 53 -4.61 6.66 -7.46
C GLY A 53 -6.01 6.82 -8.05
N SER A 54 -7.03 6.76 -7.19
CA SER A 54 -8.45 6.78 -7.61
C SER A 54 -8.88 8.01 -8.40
N SER A 55 -8.18 9.13 -8.25
CA SER A 55 -8.48 10.42 -8.91
C SER A 55 -7.51 10.79 -10.03
N GLN A 56 -6.47 10.00 -10.26
CA GLN A 56 -5.44 10.31 -11.24
C GLN A 56 -5.86 10.01 -12.68
N ARG A 57 -5.17 10.60 -13.64
CA ARG A 57 -5.33 10.36 -15.09
C ARG A 57 -4.16 9.52 -15.58
N VAL A 58 -4.44 8.40 -16.24
CA VAL A 58 -3.41 7.48 -16.74
C VAL A 58 -2.35 8.21 -17.56
N GLN A 59 -2.78 9.10 -18.46
CA GLN A 59 -1.91 9.84 -19.38
C GLN A 59 -0.91 10.79 -18.70
N LEU A 60 -1.22 11.20 -17.45
CA LEU A 60 -0.35 12.07 -16.66
C LEU A 60 0.58 11.29 -15.72
N GLU A 61 0.28 10.02 -15.49
CA GLU A 61 0.93 9.23 -14.45
C GLU A 61 1.78 8.08 -14.99
N ALA A 62 1.51 7.63 -16.23
CA ALA A 62 2.16 6.47 -16.79
C ALA A 62 2.53 6.64 -18.27
N HIS A 63 3.66 6.08 -18.64
CA HIS A 63 4.06 5.92 -20.04
C HIS A 63 3.30 4.77 -20.68
N GLU A 64 2.02 5.00 -21.07
CA GLU A 64 1.11 3.98 -21.59
C GLU A 64 1.72 3.16 -22.74
N SER A 65 2.46 3.80 -23.65
CA SER A 65 3.12 3.11 -24.78
C SER A 65 4.17 2.10 -24.33
N ASN A 66 4.93 2.42 -23.27
CA ASN A 66 5.91 1.51 -22.70
C ASN A 66 5.21 0.35 -21.98
N CYS A 67 4.19 0.67 -21.18
CA CYS A 67 3.39 -0.33 -20.50
C CYS A 67 2.76 -1.33 -21.48
N LEU A 68 2.15 -0.83 -22.55
CA LEU A 68 1.52 -1.67 -23.58
C LEU A 68 2.54 -2.56 -24.30
N ARG A 69 3.67 -1.99 -24.72
CA ARG A 69 4.73 -2.74 -25.41
C ARG A 69 5.29 -3.88 -24.57
N ASP A 70 5.45 -3.65 -23.27
CA ASP A 70 6.11 -4.57 -22.35
C ASP A 70 5.13 -5.48 -21.59
N GLY A 71 3.81 -5.35 -21.90
CA GLY A 71 2.76 -6.14 -21.24
C GLY A 71 2.57 -5.81 -19.74
N VAL A 72 2.92 -4.58 -19.31
CA VAL A 72 2.79 -4.11 -17.94
C VAL A 72 1.40 -3.52 -17.72
N PRO A 73 0.53 -4.13 -16.89
CA PRO A 73 -0.81 -3.60 -16.65
C PRO A 73 -0.77 -2.24 -15.92
N ILE A 74 -1.74 -1.37 -16.25
CA ILE A 74 -2.01 -0.14 -15.51
C ILE A 74 -3.34 -0.34 -14.77
N LEU A 75 -3.30 -0.36 -13.45
CA LEU A 75 -4.44 -0.59 -12.58
C LEU A 75 -4.71 0.64 -11.71
N ARG A 76 -5.95 0.82 -11.31
CA ARG A 76 -6.37 1.90 -10.43
C ARG A 76 -6.77 1.35 -9.07
N ARG A 77 -6.14 1.83 -7.99
CA ARG A 77 -6.54 1.46 -6.61
C ARG A 77 -7.74 2.28 -6.13
N CYS A 78 -8.38 1.82 -5.06
CA CYS A 78 -9.55 2.50 -4.45
C CYS A 78 -9.18 3.78 -3.69
N SER A 79 -7.93 3.92 -3.22
CA SER A 79 -7.43 5.10 -2.50
C SER A 79 -6.91 6.17 -3.44
N ALA A 80 -6.82 7.42 -2.97
CA ALA A 80 -6.16 8.52 -3.66
C ALA A 80 -4.62 8.43 -3.57
N GLY A 81 -3.92 9.50 -3.96
CA GLY A 81 -2.45 9.62 -3.93
C GLY A 81 -1.80 9.32 -5.28
N GLY A 82 -0.48 9.49 -5.37
CA GLY A 82 0.34 9.37 -6.56
C GLY A 82 0.44 7.96 -7.15
N ALA A 83 0.98 7.86 -8.36
CA ALA A 83 1.25 6.59 -9.01
C ALA A 83 2.44 5.87 -8.36
N VAL A 84 2.41 4.54 -8.40
CA VAL A 84 3.50 3.69 -7.92
C VAL A 84 3.73 2.53 -8.88
N LEU A 85 4.96 2.08 -8.98
CA LEU A 85 5.31 0.83 -9.64
C LEU A 85 5.34 -0.28 -8.59
N GLN A 86 4.63 -1.36 -8.86
CA GLN A 86 4.58 -2.55 -8.03
C GLN A 86 5.27 -3.71 -8.74
N GLY A 87 5.76 -4.66 -7.97
CA GLY A 87 6.43 -5.84 -8.50
C GLY A 87 7.41 -6.45 -7.51
N PRO A 88 8.31 -7.34 -7.95
CA PRO A 88 9.37 -7.89 -7.12
C PRO A 88 10.20 -6.78 -6.47
N GLY A 89 10.50 -6.92 -5.17
CA GLY A 89 11.21 -5.89 -4.41
C GLY A 89 10.33 -4.84 -3.74
N SER A 90 9.00 -4.98 -3.84
CA SER A 90 8.00 -4.11 -3.23
C SER A 90 7.15 -4.87 -2.24
N LEU A 91 7.41 -4.72 -0.95
CA LEU A 91 6.57 -5.28 0.11
C LEU A 91 5.41 -4.31 0.40
N ASN A 92 4.20 -4.76 0.16
CA ASN A 92 3.00 -4.03 0.52
C ASN A 92 2.49 -4.44 1.90
N PHE A 93 2.04 -3.46 2.69
CA PHE A 93 1.28 -3.67 3.91
C PHE A 93 -0.03 -2.89 3.84
N ALA A 94 -1.10 -3.48 4.32
CA ALA A 94 -2.43 -2.88 4.37
C ALA A 94 -3.03 -3.06 5.77
N LEU A 95 -3.57 -1.98 6.32
CA LEU A 95 -4.25 -1.92 7.61
C LEU A 95 -5.69 -1.50 7.38
N ALA A 96 -6.62 -2.43 7.54
CA ALA A 96 -8.05 -2.13 7.59
C ALA A 96 -8.44 -1.98 9.07
N LEU A 97 -8.80 -0.76 9.49
CA LEU A 97 -8.97 -0.38 10.89
C LEU A 97 -10.33 0.29 11.11
N SER A 98 -11.07 -0.16 12.13
CA SER A 98 -12.28 0.49 12.60
C SER A 98 -11.92 1.67 13.53
N TYR A 99 -12.70 2.75 13.45
CA TYR A 99 -12.50 3.90 14.33
C TYR A 99 -12.96 3.64 15.76
N GLU A 100 -13.74 2.60 15.97
CA GLU A 100 -14.14 2.14 17.31
C GLU A 100 -12.94 1.58 18.07
N HIS A 101 -12.12 0.77 17.40
CA HIS A 101 -10.96 0.13 18.03
C HIS A 101 -9.69 1.01 17.92
N PHE A 102 -9.60 1.82 16.89
CA PHE A 102 -8.47 2.72 16.60
C PHE A 102 -8.94 4.16 16.40
N PRO A 103 -9.43 4.83 17.47
CA PRO A 103 -9.99 6.17 17.37
C PRO A 103 -8.98 7.22 16.84
N GLU A 104 -7.68 7.00 17.01
CA GLU A 104 -6.62 7.83 16.45
C GLU A 104 -6.68 7.88 14.92
N THR A 105 -7.26 6.83 14.30
CA THR A 105 -7.38 6.76 12.85
C THR A 105 -8.62 7.48 12.30
N ALA A 106 -9.48 8.04 13.16
CA ALA A 106 -10.70 8.72 12.75
C ALA A 106 -10.48 10.05 12.00
N SER A 107 -9.33 10.71 12.16
CA SER A 107 -8.94 11.88 11.37
C SER A 107 -7.79 11.55 10.39
N LEU A 108 -7.74 12.26 9.26
CA LEU A 108 -6.73 11.98 8.22
C LEU A 108 -5.30 12.16 8.75
N HIS A 109 -5.00 13.31 9.34
CA HIS A 109 -3.64 13.61 9.80
C HIS A 109 -3.24 12.71 10.97
N ALA A 110 -4.11 12.58 12.00
CA ALA A 110 -3.83 11.73 13.15
C ALA A 110 -3.64 10.26 12.77
N SER A 111 -4.35 9.76 11.74
CA SER A 111 -4.17 8.40 11.25
C SER A 111 -2.80 8.17 10.61
N TYR A 112 -2.28 9.14 9.84
CA TYR A 112 -0.92 9.08 9.33
C TYR A 112 0.11 9.16 10.47
N ASP A 113 -0.09 10.06 11.44
CA ASP A 113 0.80 10.19 12.59
C ASP A 113 0.87 8.89 13.39
N PHE A 114 -0.28 8.28 13.66
CA PHE A 114 -0.37 7.03 14.41
C PHE A 114 0.26 5.85 13.64
N ILE A 115 -0.13 5.64 12.38
CA ILE A 115 0.29 4.46 11.62
C ILE A 115 1.75 4.60 11.20
N LEU A 116 2.14 5.72 10.57
CA LEU A 116 3.51 5.91 10.11
C LEU A 116 4.49 6.07 11.27
N GLY A 117 4.06 6.64 12.40
CA GLY A 117 4.87 6.68 13.61
C GLY A 117 5.25 5.28 14.10
N ARG A 118 4.30 4.33 14.12
CA ARG A 118 4.56 2.92 14.47
C ARG A 118 5.43 2.21 13.44
N VAL A 119 5.16 2.42 12.15
CA VAL A 119 6.00 1.83 11.09
C VAL A 119 7.42 2.38 11.17
N THR A 120 7.59 3.69 11.31
CA THR A 120 8.91 4.33 11.46
C THR A 120 9.66 3.77 12.66
N ALA A 121 9.03 3.69 13.83
CA ALA A 121 9.65 3.12 15.04
C ALA A 121 10.10 1.67 14.80
N ALA A 122 9.24 0.83 14.19
CA ALA A 122 9.57 -0.56 13.87
C ALA A 122 10.76 -0.69 12.90
N LEU A 123 10.87 0.23 11.93
CA LEU A 123 12.01 0.26 11.00
C LEU A 123 13.28 0.80 11.68
N CYS A 124 13.16 1.78 12.57
CA CYS A 124 14.29 2.27 13.37
C CYS A 124 14.84 1.18 14.31
N ASP A 125 13.98 0.34 14.90
CA ASP A 125 14.40 -0.81 15.70
C ASP A 125 15.21 -1.87 14.91
N LEU A 126 15.09 -1.87 13.58
CA LEU A 126 15.93 -2.66 12.68
C LEU A 126 17.29 -2.00 12.36
N GLY A 127 17.58 -0.83 12.95
CA GLY A 127 18.81 -0.07 12.74
C GLY A 127 18.76 0.92 11.57
N MET A 128 17.60 1.18 10.98
CA MET A 128 17.44 2.14 9.90
C MET A 128 17.16 3.56 10.45
N GLN A 129 17.68 4.58 9.78
CA GLN A 129 17.36 5.98 10.08
C GLN A 129 16.20 6.47 9.20
N VAL A 130 15.01 5.98 9.50
CA VAL A 130 13.80 6.31 8.74
C VAL A 130 13.12 7.52 9.36
N GLU A 131 12.67 8.44 8.52
CA GLU A 131 11.90 9.61 8.91
C GLU A 131 10.67 9.75 8.00
N ARG A 132 9.61 10.38 8.53
CA ARG A 132 8.46 10.75 7.71
C ARG A 132 8.76 12.03 6.94
N GLN A 133 8.45 12.03 5.64
CA GLN A 133 8.53 13.18 4.77
C GLN A 133 7.15 13.52 4.17
N GLY A 134 6.81 14.80 4.17
CA GLY A 134 5.49 15.23 3.75
C GLY A 134 4.36 14.60 4.60
N ILE A 135 3.28 14.20 3.94
CA ILE A 135 2.11 13.60 4.61
C ILE A 135 2.24 12.08 4.72
N SER A 136 2.71 11.42 3.67
CA SER A 136 2.53 9.98 3.46
C SER A 136 3.79 9.20 3.09
N ASP A 137 4.94 9.86 3.01
CA ASP A 137 6.18 9.19 2.60
C ASP A 137 7.07 8.87 3.79
N LEU A 138 7.82 7.76 3.68
CA LEU A 138 8.96 7.48 4.55
C LEU A 138 10.25 7.56 3.72
N ALA A 139 11.26 8.16 4.30
CA ALA A 139 12.54 8.40 3.66
C ALA A 139 13.72 8.02 4.57
N ILE A 140 14.87 7.75 3.95
CA ILE A 140 16.16 7.55 4.60
C ILE A 140 17.13 8.52 3.92
N GLY A 141 17.72 9.43 4.68
CA GLY A 141 18.67 10.41 4.12
C GLY A 141 18.05 11.27 2.99
N GLY A 142 16.74 11.57 3.07
CA GLY A 142 16.03 12.36 2.05
C GLY A 142 15.67 11.59 0.78
N MET A 143 15.88 10.28 0.74
CA MET A 143 15.45 9.40 -0.36
C MET A 143 14.25 8.54 0.08
N LYS A 144 13.19 8.56 -0.73
CA LYS A 144 11.94 7.86 -0.45
C LYS A 144 12.13 6.34 -0.48
N CYS A 145 11.73 5.68 0.60
CA CYS A 145 11.75 4.21 0.71
C CYS A 145 10.34 3.61 0.88
N SER A 146 9.33 4.46 1.13
CA SER A 146 7.93 4.05 1.24
C SER A 146 6.98 5.17 0.81
N GLY A 147 5.94 4.82 0.09
CA GLY A 147 4.80 5.66 -0.19
C GLY A 147 3.53 5.04 0.38
N ASN A 148 2.62 5.87 0.91
CA ASN A 148 1.43 5.41 1.60
C ASN A 148 0.19 6.18 1.13
N ALA A 149 -0.96 5.53 1.22
CA ALA A 149 -2.24 6.13 0.86
C ALA A 149 -3.37 5.59 1.75
N GLN A 150 -4.50 6.29 1.77
CA GLN A 150 -5.66 5.88 2.54
C GLN A 150 -6.95 5.92 1.71
N ARG A 151 -7.83 4.96 2.00
CA ARG A 151 -9.25 5.01 1.67
C ARG A 151 -10.04 5.07 2.97
N ARG A 152 -10.94 6.04 3.07
CA ARG A 152 -11.70 6.29 4.29
C ARG A 152 -13.19 6.01 4.07
N LYS A 153 -13.80 5.37 5.07
CA LYS A 153 -15.23 5.17 5.22
C LYS A 153 -15.75 5.97 6.42
N ARG A 154 -17.06 5.88 6.69
CA ARG A 154 -17.67 6.58 7.82
C ARG A 154 -17.11 6.12 9.18
N ASN A 155 -16.79 4.85 9.31
CA ASN A 155 -16.43 4.17 10.57
C ASN A 155 -15.15 3.35 10.49
N ALA A 156 -14.45 3.35 9.36
CA ALA A 156 -13.21 2.61 9.15
C ALA A 156 -12.30 3.27 8.11
N CYS A 157 -11.03 2.91 8.11
CA CYS A 157 -10.10 3.26 7.06
C CYS A 157 -9.25 2.06 6.62
N LEU A 158 -8.88 2.09 5.35
CA LEU A 158 -7.78 1.32 4.80
C LEU A 158 -6.58 2.25 4.69
N HIS A 159 -5.48 1.91 5.35
CA HIS A 159 -4.18 2.50 5.09
C HIS A 159 -3.30 1.44 4.44
N HIS A 160 -2.75 1.73 3.28
CA HIS A 160 -1.80 0.84 2.64
C HIS A 160 -0.54 1.58 2.21
N GLY A 161 0.58 0.91 2.34
CA GLY A 161 1.90 1.41 2.00
C GLY A 161 2.75 0.35 1.33
N THR A 162 3.77 0.83 0.63
CA THR A 162 4.77 -0.03 -0.03
C THR A 162 6.13 0.29 0.55
N LEU A 163 6.83 -0.71 1.06
CA LEU A 163 8.25 -0.65 1.42
C LEU A 163 9.08 -1.20 0.26
N LEU A 164 9.99 -0.39 -0.25
CA LEU A 164 10.88 -0.77 -1.34
C LEU A 164 12.12 -1.44 -0.76
N TYR A 165 12.36 -2.72 -1.07
CA TYR A 165 13.51 -3.48 -0.57
C TYR A 165 14.42 -4.04 -1.67
N GLY A 166 13.99 -3.96 -2.95
CA GLY A 166 14.74 -4.54 -4.07
C GLY A 166 14.30 -3.99 -5.43
N VAL A 167 14.06 -2.68 -5.53
CA VAL A 167 13.62 -2.04 -6.79
C VAL A 167 14.76 -2.03 -7.80
N GLU A 168 14.48 -2.46 -9.03
CA GLU A 168 15.41 -2.39 -10.15
C GLU A 168 15.58 -0.93 -10.61
N PRO A 169 16.82 -0.40 -10.68
CA PRO A 169 17.09 0.95 -11.16
C PRO A 169 16.56 1.18 -12.59
N GLY A 170 16.02 2.37 -12.84
CA GLY A 170 15.47 2.76 -14.15
C GLY A 170 14.08 2.22 -14.47
N LEU A 171 13.57 1.26 -13.68
CA LEU A 171 12.27 0.65 -13.96
C LEU A 171 11.12 1.61 -13.70
N MET A 172 11.23 2.44 -12.67
CA MET A 172 10.19 3.44 -12.36
C MET A 172 10.10 4.50 -13.47
N GLY A 173 11.20 5.10 -13.87
CA GLY A 173 11.24 6.09 -14.95
C GLY A 173 10.85 5.52 -16.32
N ARG A 174 10.91 4.19 -16.51
CA ARG A 174 10.43 3.54 -17.72
C ARG A 174 8.91 3.54 -17.84
N TYR A 175 8.19 3.40 -16.73
CA TYR A 175 6.73 3.23 -16.73
C TYR A 175 5.96 4.37 -16.10
N LEU A 176 6.57 5.14 -15.19
CA LEU A 176 5.93 6.28 -14.53
C LEU A 176 6.41 7.59 -15.14
N THR A 177 5.49 8.51 -15.35
CA THR A 177 5.83 9.91 -15.64
C THR A 177 6.28 10.61 -14.36
N GLU A 178 7.03 11.70 -14.52
CA GLU A 178 7.37 12.54 -13.38
C GLU A 178 6.10 13.23 -12.83
N PRO A 179 5.81 13.13 -11.52
CA PRO A 179 4.58 13.69 -10.96
C PRO A 179 4.57 15.22 -11.09
N GLU A 180 3.40 15.79 -11.47
CA GLU A 180 3.21 17.24 -11.50
C GLU A 180 3.24 17.85 -10.08
N ASP A 181 2.57 17.18 -9.13
CA ASP A 181 2.56 17.56 -7.72
C ASP A 181 3.65 16.80 -6.96
N ARG A 182 4.84 17.38 -6.91
CA ARG A 182 5.98 16.81 -6.16
C ARG A 182 6.02 17.37 -4.75
N PRO A 183 6.24 16.53 -3.72
CA PRO A 183 6.62 17.03 -2.41
C PRO A 183 7.92 17.85 -2.49
N ASP A 184 7.98 18.98 -1.79
CA ASP A 184 9.11 19.94 -1.82
C ASP A 184 10.47 19.26 -1.55
N TYR A 185 10.50 18.25 -0.67
CA TYR A 185 11.73 17.54 -0.30
C TYR A 185 12.35 16.73 -1.44
N LEU A 186 11.57 16.40 -2.49
CA LEU A 186 12.07 15.69 -3.68
C LEU A 186 12.82 16.62 -4.64
N GLY A 187 12.46 17.90 -4.67
CA GLY A 187 13.06 18.89 -5.57
C GLY A 187 12.86 18.52 -7.04
N VAL A 188 13.90 18.70 -7.84
CA VAL A 188 13.90 18.41 -9.29
C VAL A 188 14.42 17.01 -9.65
N ARG A 189 14.69 16.15 -8.65
CA ARG A 189 15.23 14.81 -8.84
C ARG A 189 14.25 13.89 -9.58
N GLY A 190 14.72 13.10 -10.53
CA GLY A 190 13.93 12.05 -11.19
C GLY A 190 13.69 10.84 -10.25
N HIS A 191 12.78 9.92 -10.64
CA HIS A 191 12.41 8.76 -9.81
C HIS A 191 13.62 7.97 -9.33
N ASP A 192 14.60 7.71 -10.18
CA ASP A 192 15.78 6.93 -9.84
C ASP A 192 16.76 7.67 -8.89
N GLU A 193 16.59 8.98 -8.72
CA GLU A 193 17.44 9.82 -7.87
C GLU A 193 16.83 10.07 -6.49
N PHE A 194 15.51 9.89 -6.33
CA PHE A 194 14.85 10.16 -5.04
C PHE A 194 14.30 8.92 -4.35
N VAL A 195 14.34 7.75 -5.00
CA VAL A 195 13.88 6.49 -4.44
C VAL A 195 15.06 5.61 -4.06
N GLN A 196 14.95 4.95 -2.91
CA GLN A 196 15.92 3.93 -2.51
C GLN A 196 15.25 2.72 -1.87
N ALA A 197 15.89 1.57 -2.01
CA ALA A 197 15.50 0.36 -1.31
C ALA A 197 16.03 0.36 0.13
N VAL A 198 15.24 -0.18 1.06
CA VAL A 198 15.72 -0.49 2.41
C VAL A 198 16.59 -1.76 2.36
N ALA A 199 17.78 -1.70 2.96
CA ALA A 199 18.74 -2.82 2.96
C ALA A 199 18.40 -3.87 4.02
N VAL A 200 17.11 -4.31 4.06
CA VAL A 200 16.60 -5.27 5.05
C VAL A 200 15.75 -6.31 4.35
N ALA A 201 15.97 -7.59 4.69
CA ALA A 201 15.20 -8.69 4.12
C ALA A 201 13.70 -8.54 4.41
N PRO A 202 12.82 -8.85 3.43
CA PRO A 202 11.36 -8.64 3.55
C PRO A 202 10.73 -9.39 4.72
N ALA A 203 11.26 -10.55 5.12
CA ALA A 203 10.80 -11.28 6.30
C ALA A 203 11.00 -10.49 7.61
N ARG A 204 12.12 -9.76 7.73
CA ARG A 204 12.38 -8.90 8.90
C ARG A 204 11.49 -7.65 8.90
N LEU A 205 11.18 -7.10 7.72
CA LEU A 205 10.24 -5.97 7.58
C LEU A 205 8.84 -6.38 8.02
N ARG A 206 8.34 -7.53 7.53
CA ARG A 206 7.04 -8.09 7.96
C ARG A 206 6.98 -8.29 9.46
N GLU A 207 8.00 -8.92 10.04
CA GLU A 207 8.04 -9.20 11.47
C GLU A 207 8.07 -7.92 12.32
N ALA A 208 8.82 -6.89 11.92
CA ALA A 208 8.87 -5.62 12.62
C ALA A 208 7.50 -4.91 12.61
N ILE A 209 6.84 -4.83 11.44
CA ILE A 209 5.52 -4.23 11.32
C ILE A 209 4.46 -5.07 12.05
N ARG A 210 4.50 -6.41 11.94
CA ARG A 210 3.61 -7.30 12.70
C ARG A 210 3.69 -7.02 14.20
N ARG A 211 4.89 -6.92 14.75
CA ARG A 211 5.09 -6.61 16.19
C ARG A 211 4.52 -5.25 16.58
N ALA A 212 4.59 -4.27 15.71
CA ALA A 212 4.10 -2.92 15.97
C ALA A 212 2.56 -2.85 16.06
N PHE A 213 1.83 -3.72 15.33
CA PHE A 213 0.36 -3.67 15.24
C PHE A 213 -0.35 -4.86 15.86
N CYS A 214 0.14 -6.07 15.66
CA CYS A 214 -0.50 -7.31 16.11
C CYS A 214 0.51 -8.35 16.65
N PRO A 215 1.22 -8.05 17.75
CA PRO A 215 2.34 -8.87 18.23
C PRO A 215 1.98 -10.33 18.55
N ALA A 216 0.73 -10.59 18.95
CA ALA A 216 0.25 -11.93 19.30
C ALA A 216 -0.46 -12.65 18.13
N ALA A 217 -0.70 -11.98 17.00
CA ALA A 217 -1.43 -12.59 15.89
C ALA A 217 -0.56 -13.63 15.15
N LEU A 218 -1.18 -14.75 14.84
CA LEU A 218 -0.65 -15.74 13.91
C LEU A 218 -1.26 -15.48 12.52
N PRO A 219 -0.54 -15.81 11.44
CA PRO A 219 -1.10 -15.69 10.11
C PRO A 219 -2.36 -16.54 9.94
N GLU A 220 -3.41 -15.91 9.41
CA GLU A 220 -4.66 -16.56 9.02
C GLU A 220 -4.76 -16.66 7.50
N THR A 221 -5.76 -17.37 7.02
CA THR A 221 -6.10 -17.48 5.61
C THR A 221 -7.25 -16.55 5.24
N VAL A 222 -7.36 -16.22 3.96
CA VAL A 222 -8.52 -15.54 3.39
C VAL A 222 -9.73 -16.47 3.54
N SER A 223 -10.84 -15.95 4.05
CA SER A 223 -12.07 -16.72 4.21
C SER A 223 -12.80 -16.93 2.88
N SER A 224 -13.67 -17.94 2.79
CA SER A 224 -14.46 -18.18 1.58
C SER A 224 -15.36 -16.99 1.19
N ALA A 225 -15.85 -16.23 2.17
CA ALA A 225 -16.66 -15.04 1.92
C ALA A 225 -15.81 -13.91 1.32
N GLU A 226 -14.62 -13.67 1.88
CA GLU A 226 -13.67 -12.71 1.31
C GLU A 226 -13.24 -13.11 -0.10
N GLU A 227 -12.96 -14.40 -0.32
CA GLU A 227 -12.55 -14.93 -1.63
C GLU A 227 -13.63 -14.69 -2.69
N ALA A 228 -14.90 -14.93 -2.36
CA ALA A 228 -16.04 -14.68 -3.27
C ALA A 228 -16.18 -13.17 -3.59
N ASP A 229 -16.00 -12.30 -2.59
CA ASP A 229 -16.04 -10.85 -2.80
C ASP A 229 -14.83 -10.34 -3.59
N VAL A 230 -13.64 -10.91 -3.37
CA VAL A 230 -12.43 -10.60 -4.16
C VAL A 230 -12.63 -10.97 -5.62
N GLU A 231 -13.14 -12.18 -5.90
CA GLU A 231 -13.40 -12.66 -7.25
C GLU A 231 -14.37 -11.71 -7.98
N ARG A 232 -15.51 -11.40 -7.34
CA ARG A 232 -16.51 -10.48 -7.88
C ARG A 232 -15.92 -9.08 -8.12
N LEU A 233 -15.22 -8.51 -7.13
CA LEU A 233 -14.68 -7.16 -7.23
C LEU A 233 -13.52 -7.08 -8.23
N ALA A 234 -12.69 -8.10 -8.34
CA ALA A 234 -11.65 -8.18 -9.35
C ALA A 234 -12.25 -8.19 -10.75
N LEU A 235 -13.29 -8.99 -10.99
CA LEU A 235 -13.96 -9.08 -12.28
C LEU A 235 -14.70 -7.78 -12.65
N ASP A 236 -15.54 -7.27 -11.74
CA ASP A 236 -16.45 -6.16 -12.02
C ASP A 236 -15.74 -4.79 -12.05
N LYS A 237 -14.62 -4.68 -11.35
CA LYS A 237 -13.94 -3.40 -11.16
C LYS A 237 -12.49 -3.41 -11.60
N TYR A 238 -11.62 -4.19 -10.95
CA TYR A 238 -10.17 -4.08 -11.13
C TYR A 238 -9.67 -4.58 -12.49
N ASN A 239 -10.38 -5.52 -13.14
CA ASN A 239 -10.14 -5.93 -14.52
C ASN A 239 -10.85 -5.03 -15.55
N SER A 240 -11.73 -4.11 -15.10
CA SER A 240 -12.48 -3.24 -16.00
C SER A 240 -11.62 -2.11 -16.54
N ARG A 241 -11.62 -1.94 -17.87
CA ARG A 241 -10.99 -0.78 -18.51
C ARG A 241 -11.67 0.53 -18.07
N ASP A 242 -12.99 0.52 -17.90
CA ASP A 242 -13.76 1.71 -17.49
C ASP A 242 -13.35 2.19 -16.10
N TRP A 243 -13.00 1.28 -15.20
CA TRP A 243 -12.46 1.65 -13.91
C TRP A 243 -11.01 2.16 -14.00
N ASN A 244 -10.15 1.40 -14.67
CA ASN A 244 -8.71 1.69 -14.70
C ASN A 244 -8.39 2.97 -15.46
N TYR A 245 -9.13 3.26 -16.54
CA TYR A 245 -8.88 4.39 -17.46
C TYR A 245 -9.92 5.51 -17.35
N ARG A 246 -10.81 5.45 -16.36
CA ARG A 246 -11.74 6.56 -16.13
C ARG A 246 -10.98 7.88 -15.92
N ARG A 247 -11.43 8.97 -16.59
CA ARG A 247 -10.85 10.32 -16.66
C ARG A 247 -9.71 10.49 -17.64
#